data_88a57a2e155a5b86e627679cc53f7c12
#
_entry.id   88a57a2e155a5b86e627679cc53f7c12
#
_cell.length_a   1.000
_cell.length_b   1.000
_cell.length_c   1.000
_cell.angle_alpha   90.00
_cell.angle_beta   90.00
_cell.angle_gamma   90.00
#
_symmetry.space_group_name_H-M   'P 1'
#
loop_
_entity.id
_entity.type
_entity.pdbx_description
1 polymer ?
#
loop_
_entity_poly.entity_id
_entity_poly.type
_entity_poly.pdbx_seq_one_letter_code
_entity_poly.pdbx_strand_id
1 'polypeptide(L)'
;MKIAILESIIMPAGHEVEFDRILVDELNNQGHEPVMLVPENFPFKIKYNAKVNYLEGGEVVTYAGANKFQKLWLSVKRESRRRKWFNSAYKKSSENNYDAIIIPTATYRYLHAILDTDLKNSKIPVYIIFHGINPHEKANFVKQAKRCERYPNIHLKVITLRNDFANDGLKNVDLIVPPVFKPQDLPVDKNLTYTELLTLGFFGQYRREKNVRFFLDAFKRAKFTVPVKLIMQGATARTEDSEEFEKIISEYKDVPGIEFWHKNLIGEEWQKALLGVDVIIAPYAAERYRYHWSAMLFTAIGFYKPILQSPEMNPEVLQAYNVGEAVALDSVESFTKQLEAFVNSYPEKHGQYKQGLIEANEAYSHENLIKTILA
;
A
#
# COMPACT_ATOMS: atom_id res chain seq x y z
N MET A 1 15.69 -17.15 -13.12
CA MET A 1 14.53 -17.02 -14.04
C MET A 1 14.53 -15.62 -14.64
N LYS A 2 14.04 -15.49 -15.86
CA LYS A 2 13.77 -14.21 -16.48
C LYS A 2 12.29 -13.86 -16.32
N ILE A 3 11.97 -12.85 -15.51
CA ILE A 3 10.60 -12.57 -15.07
C ILE A 3 10.13 -11.23 -15.64
N ALA A 4 9.04 -11.26 -16.38
CA ALA A 4 8.40 -10.06 -16.90
C ALA A 4 7.47 -9.45 -15.85
N ILE A 5 7.64 -8.17 -15.54
CA ILE A 5 6.75 -7.38 -14.66
C ILE A 5 5.89 -6.50 -15.56
N LEU A 6 4.62 -6.85 -15.72
CA LEU A 6 3.68 -6.12 -16.57
C LEU A 6 2.97 -5.04 -15.76
N GLU A 7 3.46 -3.80 -15.86
CA GLU A 7 2.83 -2.66 -15.19
C GLU A 7 2.13 -1.73 -16.19
N SER A 8 0.88 -1.43 -15.94
CA SER A 8 0.04 -0.56 -16.76
C SER A 8 -0.75 0.48 -15.97
N ILE A 9 -0.55 0.51 -14.65
CA ILE A 9 -1.18 1.49 -13.77
C ILE A 9 -0.26 2.69 -13.58
N ILE A 10 -0.83 3.89 -13.79
CA ILE A 10 -0.16 5.13 -13.45
C ILE A 10 -0.82 5.70 -12.21
N MET A 11 -0.11 5.69 -11.11
CA MET A 11 -0.49 6.41 -9.91
C MET A 11 0.42 7.64 -9.75
N PRO A 12 -0.15 8.82 -9.48
CA PRO A 12 0.66 10.05 -9.34
C PRO A 12 1.57 10.01 -8.10
N ALA A 13 1.15 9.31 -7.07
CA ALA A 13 1.92 8.99 -5.87
C ALA A 13 1.19 7.84 -5.14
N GLY A 14 1.88 6.79 -4.77
CA GLY A 14 1.26 5.66 -4.09
C GLY A 14 2.27 4.58 -3.76
N HIS A 15 1.82 3.63 -2.95
CA HIS A 15 2.63 2.48 -2.58
C HIS A 15 2.93 1.54 -3.76
N GLU A 16 2.22 1.67 -4.88
CA GLU A 16 2.41 0.85 -6.07
C GLU A 16 3.82 1.03 -6.67
N VAL A 17 4.32 2.27 -6.73
CA VAL A 17 5.69 2.57 -7.22
C VAL A 17 6.74 1.90 -6.34
N GLU A 18 6.56 1.96 -5.03
CA GLU A 18 7.44 1.29 -4.07
C GLU A 18 7.29 -0.24 -4.11
N PHE A 19 6.08 -0.73 -4.35
CA PHE A 19 5.84 -2.16 -4.51
C PHE A 19 6.56 -2.72 -5.75
N ASP A 20 6.48 -2.03 -6.89
CA ASP A 20 7.23 -2.40 -8.10
C ASP A 20 8.74 -2.39 -7.84
N ARG A 21 9.24 -1.39 -7.10
CA ARG A 21 10.65 -1.33 -6.72
C ARG A 21 11.04 -2.53 -5.86
N ILE A 22 10.24 -2.87 -4.86
CA ILE A 22 10.47 -4.05 -4.01
C ILE A 22 10.54 -5.32 -4.85
N LEU A 23 9.61 -5.50 -5.81
CA LEU A 23 9.63 -6.64 -6.71
C LEU A 23 10.91 -6.71 -7.53
N VAL A 24 11.29 -5.59 -8.16
CA VAL A 24 12.49 -5.54 -9.02
C VAL A 24 13.75 -5.81 -8.22
N ASP A 25 13.91 -5.11 -7.10
CA ASP A 25 15.12 -5.20 -6.27
C ASP A 25 15.25 -6.62 -5.68
N GLU A 26 14.17 -7.17 -5.14
CA GLU A 26 14.24 -8.48 -4.51
C GLU A 26 14.37 -9.61 -5.53
N LEU A 27 13.77 -9.52 -6.72
CA LEU A 27 14.02 -10.47 -7.79
C LEU A 27 15.51 -10.47 -8.22
N ASN A 28 16.13 -9.30 -8.32
CA ASN A 28 17.58 -9.19 -8.58
C ASN A 28 18.40 -9.81 -7.46
N ASN A 29 18.08 -9.54 -6.19
CA ASN A 29 18.75 -10.08 -5.02
C ASN A 29 18.72 -11.62 -5.00
N GLN A 30 17.61 -12.22 -5.47
CA GLN A 30 17.46 -13.67 -5.57
C GLN A 30 18.04 -14.26 -6.86
N GLY A 31 18.76 -13.47 -7.66
CA GLY A 31 19.43 -13.92 -8.89
C GLY A 31 18.48 -14.14 -10.07
N HIS A 32 17.30 -13.52 -10.06
CA HIS A 32 16.41 -13.48 -11.22
C HIS A 32 16.74 -12.26 -12.11
N GLU A 33 16.28 -12.27 -13.36
CA GLU A 33 16.37 -11.16 -14.31
C GLU A 33 14.98 -10.51 -14.46
N PRO A 34 14.65 -9.44 -13.72
CA PRO A 34 13.39 -8.73 -13.92
C PRO A 34 13.44 -7.88 -15.18
N VAL A 35 12.32 -7.87 -15.93
CA VAL A 35 12.12 -7.05 -17.12
C VAL A 35 10.77 -6.35 -17.02
N MET A 36 10.77 -5.01 -17.00
CA MET A 36 9.55 -4.22 -17.00
C MET A 36 8.89 -4.27 -18.39
N LEU A 37 7.65 -4.76 -18.45
CA LEU A 37 6.77 -4.66 -19.62
C LEU A 37 5.76 -3.54 -19.37
N VAL A 38 5.91 -2.43 -20.07
CA VAL A 38 5.09 -1.24 -19.85
C VAL A 38 4.54 -0.72 -21.19
N PRO A 39 3.38 -0.03 -21.19
CA PRO A 39 2.90 0.68 -22.37
C PRO A 39 3.89 1.71 -22.87
N GLU A 40 3.78 2.08 -24.16
CA GLU A 40 4.53 3.20 -24.72
C GLU A 40 4.29 4.48 -23.91
N ASN A 41 5.32 5.31 -23.76
CA ASN A 41 5.30 6.55 -22.97
C ASN A 41 4.86 6.35 -21.51
N PHE A 42 5.19 5.20 -20.92
CA PHE A 42 4.93 4.96 -19.48
C PHE A 42 5.70 5.98 -18.63
N PRO A 43 5.03 6.76 -17.78
CA PRO A 43 5.66 7.85 -17.03
C PRO A 43 6.33 7.31 -15.75
N PHE A 44 7.50 6.72 -15.89
CA PHE A 44 8.28 6.27 -14.73
C PHE A 44 8.47 7.39 -13.71
N LYS A 45 8.23 7.10 -12.45
CA LYS A 45 8.46 8.02 -11.32
C LYS A 45 9.83 7.85 -10.70
N ILE A 46 10.36 6.64 -10.78
CA ILE A 46 11.70 6.28 -10.32
C ILE A 46 12.39 5.45 -11.41
N LYS A 47 13.69 5.30 -11.31
CA LYS A 47 14.46 4.38 -12.14
C LYS A 47 14.52 3.02 -11.46
N TYR A 48 13.97 1.99 -12.11
CA TYR A 48 14.09 0.61 -11.64
C TYR A 48 15.39 -0.03 -12.17
N ASN A 49 15.98 -0.92 -11.38
CA ASN A 49 17.12 -1.74 -11.80
C ASN A 49 16.66 -2.93 -12.63
N ALA A 50 16.01 -2.66 -13.76
CA ALA A 50 15.47 -3.65 -14.69
C ALA A 50 15.55 -3.15 -16.13
N LYS A 51 15.63 -4.08 -17.08
CA LYS A 51 15.42 -3.76 -18.50
C LYS A 51 13.97 -3.35 -18.73
N VAL A 52 13.74 -2.47 -19.71
CA VAL A 52 12.39 -2.02 -20.10
C VAL A 52 12.09 -2.47 -21.52
N ASN A 53 10.96 -3.15 -21.69
CA ASN A 53 10.39 -3.50 -22.98
C ASN A 53 9.00 -2.90 -23.11
N TYR A 54 8.72 -2.22 -24.21
CA TYR A 54 7.44 -1.57 -24.43
C TYR A 54 6.41 -2.51 -25.05
N LEU A 55 5.18 -2.44 -24.51
CA LEU A 55 4.03 -3.18 -25.01
C LEU A 55 3.40 -2.49 -26.21
N GLU A 56 3.06 -3.26 -27.25
CA GLU A 56 2.27 -2.78 -28.36
C GLU A 56 0.81 -2.55 -27.91
N GLY A 57 0.16 -1.50 -28.41
CA GLY A 57 -1.24 -1.21 -28.10
C GLY A 57 -1.51 0.23 -27.72
N GLY A 58 -0.46 1.05 -27.79
CA GLY A 58 -0.50 2.51 -27.59
C GLY A 58 -0.28 2.93 -26.14
N GLU A 59 -0.27 4.23 -25.95
CA GLU A 59 0.08 4.90 -24.71
C GLU A 59 -0.93 4.66 -23.56
N VAL A 60 -0.49 4.93 -22.35
CA VAL A 60 -1.36 4.91 -21.16
C VAL A 60 -2.49 5.93 -21.28
N VAL A 61 -3.66 5.59 -20.72
CA VAL A 61 -4.83 6.46 -20.72
C VAL A 61 -4.94 7.19 -19.39
N THR A 62 -4.85 8.52 -19.42
CA THR A 62 -5.04 9.39 -18.26
C THR A 62 -6.44 10.01 -18.23
N TYR A 63 -6.93 10.32 -17.04
CA TYR A 63 -8.24 10.97 -16.84
C TYR A 63 -8.11 12.44 -16.41
N ALA A 64 -6.89 12.98 -16.39
CA ALA A 64 -6.64 14.35 -15.98
C ALA A 64 -7.40 15.33 -16.88
N GLY A 65 -8.13 16.26 -16.26
CA GLY A 65 -8.91 17.28 -16.95
C GLY A 65 -10.19 16.80 -17.66
N ALA A 66 -10.53 15.50 -17.62
CA ALA A 66 -11.66 14.94 -18.35
C ALA A 66 -13.00 15.17 -17.63
N ASN A 67 -14.03 15.61 -18.36
CA ASN A 67 -15.42 15.67 -17.88
C ASN A 67 -16.07 14.27 -17.78
N LYS A 68 -17.32 14.18 -17.26
CA LYS A 68 -18.03 12.91 -17.05
C LYS A 68 -18.16 12.06 -18.34
N PHE A 69 -18.49 12.67 -19.47
CA PHE A 69 -18.65 11.95 -20.75
C PHE A 69 -17.32 11.50 -21.30
N GLN A 70 -16.30 12.37 -21.24
CA GLN A 70 -14.94 12.02 -21.63
C GLN A 70 -14.39 10.88 -20.79
N LYS A 71 -14.66 10.86 -19.47
CA LYS A 71 -14.26 9.75 -18.57
C LYS A 71 -14.84 8.40 -18.99
N LEU A 72 -16.10 8.37 -19.46
CA LEU A 72 -16.70 7.14 -19.95
C LEU A 72 -15.96 6.61 -21.20
N TRP A 73 -15.75 7.49 -22.19
CA TRP A 73 -15.02 7.13 -23.40
C TRP A 73 -13.58 6.71 -23.12
N LEU A 74 -12.88 7.45 -22.25
CA LEU A 74 -11.52 7.10 -21.81
C LEU A 74 -11.47 5.75 -21.07
N SER A 75 -12.53 5.41 -20.33
CA SER A 75 -12.65 4.10 -19.69
C SER A 75 -12.72 2.97 -20.73
N VAL A 76 -13.54 3.11 -21.77
CA VAL A 76 -13.63 2.14 -22.87
C VAL A 76 -12.28 2.04 -23.61
N LYS A 77 -11.64 3.18 -23.91
CA LYS A 77 -10.32 3.23 -24.53
C LYS A 77 -9.27 2.52 -23.69
N ARG A 78 -9.28 2.72 -22.36
CA ARG A 78 -8.35 2.05 -21.43
C ARG A 78 -8.54 0.53 -21.45
N GLU A 79 -9.78 0.05 -21.39
CA GLU A 79 -10.06 -1.39 -21.45
C GLU A 79 -9.63 -2.00 -22.79
N SER A 80 -9.86 -1.31 -23.90
CA SER A 80 -9.39 -1.75 -25.22
C SER A 80 -7.86 -1.83 -25.28
N ARG A 81 -7.16 -0.79 -24.77
CA ARG A 81 -5.68 -0.80 -24.73
C ARG A 81 -5.15 -1.88 -23.81
N ARG A 82 -5.76 -2.13 -22.65
CA ARG A 82 -5.38 -3.21 -21.74
C ARG A 82 -5.39 -4.56 -22.43
N ARG A 83 -6.43 -4.88 -23.23
CA ARG A 83 -6.46 -6.11 -24.00
C ARG A 83 -5.32 -6.19 -25.02
N LYS A 84 -4.98 -5.08 -25.70
CA LYS A 84 -3.86 -5.04 -26.61
C LYS A 84 -2.53 -5.29 -25.89
N TRP A 85 -2.31 -4.66 -24.73
CA TRP A 85 -1.11 -4.87 -23.92
C TRP A 85 -0.99 -6.32 -23.46
N PHE A 86 -2.08 -6.97 -23.05
CA PHE A 86 -2.05 -8.39 -22.66
C PHE A 86 -1.73 -9.31 -23.83
N ASN A 87 -2.26 -9.05 -25.02
CA ASN A 87 -1.89 -9.80 -26.23
C ASN A 87 -0.42 -9.54 -26.62
N SER A 88 0.06 -8.30 -26.48
CA SER A 88 1.48 -7.98 -26.71
C SER A 88 2.38 -8.70 -25.69
N ALA A 89 1.99 -8.75 -24.41
CA ALA A 89 2.73 -9.48 -23.39
C ALA A 89 2.79 -10.98 -23.68
N TYR A 90 1.68 -11.57 -24.14
CA TYR A 90 1.63 -12.98 -24.59
C TYR A 90 2.62 -13.23 -25.72
N LYS A 91 2.63 -12.41 -26.77
CA LYS A 91 3.56 -12.52 -27.89
C LYS A 91 5.02 -12.39 -27.41
N LYS A 92 5.31 -11.35 -26.63
CA LYS A 92 6.66 -11.10 -26.10
C LYS A 92 7.15 -12.19 -25.14
N SER A 93 6.24 -12.91 -24.46
CA SER A 93 6.64 -13.99 -23.57
C SER A 93 7.34 -15.14 -24.31
N SER A 94 6.88 -15.45 -25.50
CA SER A 94 7.50 -16.47 -26.35
C SER A 94 8.77 -15.93 -27.06
N GLU A 95 8.73 -14.70 -27.57
CA GLU A 95 9.84 -14.08 -28.30
C GLU A 95 11.08 -13.82 -27.44
N ASN A 96 10.89 -13.50 -26.15
CA ASN A 96 11.96 -13.11 -25.23
C ASN A 96 12.34 -14.19 -24.22
N ASN A 97 11.73 -15.38 -24.32
CA ASN A 97 11.98 -16.51 -23.40
C ASN A 97 11.82 -16.11 -21.93
N TYR A 98 10.68 -15.50 -21.57
CA TYR A 98 10.35 -15.27 -20.17
C TYR A 98 9.92 -16.58 -19.51
N ASP A 99 10.27 -16.74 -18.23
CA ASP A 99 9.91 -17.90 -17.41
C ASP A 99 8.59 -17.67 -16.66
N ALA A 100 8.23 -16.40 -16.40
CA ALA A 100 6.99 -15.99 -15.75
C ALA A 100 6.59 -14.56 -16.10
N ILE A 101 5.30 -14.23 -15.92
CA ILE A 101 4.78 -12.86 -15.97
C ILE A 101 4.18 -12.54 -14.62
N ILE A 102 4.55 -11.40 -14.02
CA ILE A 102 3.92 -10.83 -12.83
C ILE A 102 3.15 -9.56 -13.24
N ILE A 103 1.87 -9.48 -12.90
CA ILE A 103 1.07 -8.25 -12.96
C ILE A 103 1.00 -7.72 -11.52
N PRO A 104 1.80 -6.70 -11.16
CA PRO A 104 2.02 -6.32 -9.77
C PRO A 104 0.82 -5.65 -9.10
N THR A 105 -0.05 -5.02 -9.90
CA THR A 105 -1.24 -4.33 -9.39
C THR A 105 -2.43 -4.58 -10.29
N ALA A 106 -3.47 -5.23 -9.76
CA ALA A 106 -4.67 -5.56 -10.51
C ALA A 106 -5.96 -5.28 -9.73
N THR A 107 -7.05 -5.13 -10.47
CA THR A 107 -8.43 -5.18 -9.98
C THR A 107 -9.16 -6.34 -10.66
N TYR A 108 -10.35 -6.72 -10.16
CA TYR A 108 -11.13 -7.79 -10.79
C TYR A 108 -11.42 -7.56 -12.29
N ARG A 109 -11.38 -6.30 -12.76
CA ARG A 109 -11.55 -5.95 -14.18
C ARG A 109 -10.38 -6.45 -15.05
N TYR A 110 -9.19 -6.62 -14.46
CA TYR A 110 -8.05 -7.22 -15.16
C TYR A 110 -8.33 -8.67 -15.52
N LEU A 111 -8.98 -9.44 -14.63
CA LEU A 111 -9.35 -10.83 -14.90
C LEU A 111 -10.30 -10.93 -16.09
N HIS A 112 -11.26 -10.01 -16.19
CA HIS A 112 -12.14 -9.94 -17.34
C HIS A 112 -11.36 -9.68 -18.64
N ALA A 113 -10.44 -8.73 -18.62
CA ALA A 113 -9.62 -8.41 -19.79
C ALA A 113 -8.68 -9.57 -20.19
N ILE A 114 -8.08 -10.26 -19.22
CA ILE A 114 -7.21 -11.43 -19.48
C ILE A 114 -7.99 -12.55 -20.16
N LEU A 115 -9.21 -12.84 -19.68
CA LEU A 115 -10.08 -13.87 -20.26
C LEU A 115 -10.50 -13.59 -21.71
N ASP A 116 -10.42 -12.31 -22.13
CA ASP A 116 -10.73 -11.88 -23.50
C ASP A 116 -9.47 -11.80 -24.40
N THR A 117 -8.31 -12.26 -23.95
CA THR A 117 -7.02 -12.16 -24.64
C THR A 117 -6.28 -13.50 -24.71
N ASP A 118 -5.24 -13.59 -25.52
CA ASP A 118 -4.41 -14.80 -25.65
C ASP A 118 -3.54 -15.06 -24.42
N LEU A 119 -3.35 -14.06 -23.54
CA LEU A 119 -2.57 -14.21 -22.31
C LEU A 119 -3.10 -15.33 -21.41
N LYS A 120 -4.41 -15.60 -21.44
CA LYS A 120 -5.00 -16.75 -20.73
C LYS A 120 -4.44 -18.11 -21.14
N ASN A 121 -3.90 -18.23 -22.37
CA ASN A 121 -3.31 -19.42 -22.92
C ASN A 121 -1.77 -19.43 -22.84
N SER A 122 -1.19 -18.56 -22.04
CA SER A 122 0.26 -18.49 -21.85
C SER A 122 0.83 -19.86 -21.44
N LYS A 123 1.97 -20.22 -22.02
CA LYS A 123 2.70 -21.46 -21.65
C LYS A 123 3.50 -21.31 -20.37
N ILE A 124 3.71 -20.07 -19.90
CA ILE A 124 4.39 -19.75 -18.66
C ILE A 124 3.38 -19.24 -17.64
N PRO A 125 3.67 -19.35 -16.32
CA PRO A 125 2.77 -18.86 -15.29
C PRO A 125 2.58 -17.35 -15.35
N VAL A 126 1.36 -16.90 -15.06
CA VAL A 126 0.98 -15.48 -14.96
C VAL A 126 0.45 -15.25 -13.56
N TYR A 127 1.23 -14.57 -12.75
CA TYR A 127 0.90 -14.18 -11.38
C TYR A 127 0.24 -12.81 -11.37
N ILE A 128 -0.97 -12.72 -10.84
CA ILE A 128 -1.76 -11.49 -10.81
C ILE A 128 -1.97 -11.08 -9.37
N ILE A 129 -1.40 -9.94 -8.98
CA ILE A 129 -1.39 -9.48 -7.60
C ILE A 129 -2.51 -8.47 -7.36
N PHE A 130 -3.32 -8.72 -6.34
CA PHE A 130 -4.35 -7.83 -5.84
C PHE A 130 -3.92 -7.27 -4.49
N HIS A 131 -3.85 -5.95 -4.35
CA HIS A 131 -3.52 -5.25 -3.10
C HIS A 131 -4.69 -5.23 -2.11
N GLY A 132 -5.39 -6.34 -2.01
CA GLY A 132 -6.65 -6.51 -1.29
C GLY A 132 -7.87 -6.37 -2.21
N ILE A 133 -9.03 -6.73 -1.68
CA ILE A 133 -10.31 -6.66 -2.39
C ILE A 133 -11.29 -5.86 -1.56
N ASN A 134 -11.91 -4.84 -2.15
CA ASN A 134 -12.98 -4.12 -1.45
C ASN A 134 -14.16 -5.06 -1.15
N PRO A 135 -14.77 -5.02 0.04
CA PRO A 135 -15.88 -5.91 0.40
C PRO A 135 -17.02 -5.90 -0.62
N HIS A 136 -17.38 -4.73 -1.15
CA HIS A 136 -18.42 -4.58 -2.17
C HIS A 136 -18.03 -5.12 -3.55
N GLU A 137 -16.74 -5.33 -3.83
CA GLU A 137 -16.22 -5.92 -5.09
C GLU A 137 -15.97 -7.43 -4.96
N LYS A 138 -16.01 -8.00 -3.75
CA LYS A 138 -15.70 -9.42 -3.48
C LYS A 138 -16.49 -10.36 -4.38
N ALA A 139 -17.81 -10.16 -4.51
CA ALA A 139 -18.65 -11.02 -5.35
C ALA A 139 -18.22 -11.01 -6.83
N ASN A 140 -17.87 -9.84 -7.36
CA ASN A 140 -17.36 -9.70 -8.73
C ASN A 140 -15.99 -10.37 -8.90
N PHE A 141 -15.09 -10.20 -7.93
CA PHE A 141 -13.79 -10.87 -7.91
C PHE A 141 -13.96 -12.38 -7.93
N VAL A 142 -14.74 -12.96 -7.00
CA VAL A 142 -15.00 -14.40 -6.90
C VAL A 142 -15.57 -14.95 -8.21
N LYS A 143 -16.53 -14.25 -8.82
CA LYS A 143 -17.10 -14.63 -10.12
C LYS A 143 -16.04 -14.72 -11.22
N GLN A 144 -15.11 -13.76 -11.29
CA GLN A 144 -14.06 -13.76 -12.30
C GLN A 144 -12.96 -14.79 -11.97
N ALA A 145 -12.59 -14.94 -10.71
CA ALA A 145 -11.62 -15.93 -10.25
C ALA A 145 -12.07 -17.35 -10.62
N LYS A 146 -13.33 -17.72 -10.36
CA LYS A 146 -13.91 -19.02 -10.79
C LYS A 146 -13.83 -19.23 -12.29
N ARG A 147 -13.97 -18.19 -13.11
CA ARG A 147 -13.80 -18.29 -14.56
C ARG A 147 -12.35 -18.53 -14.98
N CYS A 148 -11.39 -18.08 -14.17
CA CYS A 148 -9.97 -18.27 -14.41
C CYS A 148 -9.48 -19.67 -14.02
N GLU A 149 -10.20 -20.43 -13.17
CA GLU A 149 -9.78 -21.77 -12.70
C GLU A 149 -9.55 -22.79 -13.83
N ARG A 150 -10.15 -22.58 -15.01
CA ARG A 150 -9.91 -23.42 -16.20
C ARG A 150 -8.56 -23.19 -16.87
N TYR A 151 -7.80 -22.18 -16.43
CA TYR A 151 -6.51 -21.82 -16.98
C TYR A 151 -5.44 -22.03 -15.91
N PRO A 152 -4.74 -23.17 -15.90
CA PRO A 152 -3.84 -23.58 -14.84
C PRO A 152 -2.59 -22.67 -14.72
N ASN A 153 -2.31 -21.89 -15.76
CA ASN A 153 -1.22 -20.91 -15.78
C ASN A 153 -1.58 -19.56 -15.12
N ILE A 154 -2.84 -19.34 -14.74
CA ILE A 154 -3.31 -18.09 -14.13
C ILE A 154 -3.38 -18.26 -12.62
N HIS A 155 -2.49 -17.60 -11.90
CA HIS A 155 -2.38 -17.60 -10.45
C HIS A 155 -2.79 -16.24 -9.90
N LEU A 156 -3.77 -16.22 -8.99
CA LEU A 156 -4.29 -15.00 -8.38
C LEU A 156 -3.72 -14.89 -6.96
N LYS A 157 -2.92 -13.87 -6.73
CA LYS A 157 -2.26 -13.62 -5.44
C LYS A 157 -2.95 -12.43 -4.78
N VAL A 158 -3.66 -12.65 -3.67
CA VAL A 158 -4.36 -11.60 -2.94
C VAL A 158 -3.57 -11.24 -1.68
N ILE A 159 -3.09 -10.01 -1.61
CA ILE A 159 -2.43 -9.50 -0.41
C ILE A 159 -3.51 -9.20 0.63
N THR A 160 -3.65 -10.07 1.60
CA THR A 160 -4.56 -9.91 2.75
C THR A 160 -4.11 -10.78 3.93
N LEU A 161 -4.44 -10.36 5.13
CA LEU A 161 -4.20 -11.14 6.35
C LEU A 161 -5.45 -11.89 6.82
N ARG A 162 -6.56 -11.75 6.10
CA ARG A 162 -7.87 -12.33 6.45
C ARG A 162 -8.06 -13.69 5.81
N ASN A 163 -8.01 -14.72 6.60
CA ASN A 163 -8.24 -16.11 6.16
C ASN A 163 -9.67 -16.38 5.70
N ASP A 164 -10.66 -15.59 6.15
CA ASP A 164 -12.06 -15.75 5.74
C ASP A 164 -12.31 -15.44 4.26
N PHE A 165 -11.36 -14.83 3.59
CA PHE A 165 -11.41 -14.65 2.13
C PHE A 165 -11.29 -15.98 1.38
N ALA A 166 -10.49 -16.92 1.88
CA ALA A 166 -10.27 -18.24 1.26
C ALA A 166 -11.48 -19.19 1.36
N ASN A 167 -12.47 -18.88 2.20
CA ASN A 167 -13.66 -19.73 2.41
C ASN A 167 -14.61 -19.80 1.21
N ASP A 168 -14.32 -19.09 0.10
CA ASP A 168 -15.11 -19.14 -1.12
C ASP A 168 -14.78 -20.34 -2.03
N GLY A 169 -13.87 -21.24 -1.61
CA GLY A 169 -13.48 -22.45 -2.35
C GLY A 169 -12.77 -22.19 -3.67
N LEU A 170 -12.07 -21.07 -3.77
CA LEU A 170 -11.29 -20.67 -4.95
C LEU A 170 -9.97 -21.45 -5.00
N LYS A 171 -9.77 -22.23 -6.08
CA LYS A 171 -8.61 -23.13 -6.24
C LYS A 171 -7.36 -22.44 -6.79
N ASN A 172 -7.53 -21.31 -7.48
CA ASN A 172 -6.47 -20.56 -8.15
C ASN A 172 -6.15 -19.24 -7.43
N VAL A 173 -6.61 -19.08 -6.19
CA VAL A 173 -6.37 -17.90 -5.35
C VAL A 173 -5.54 -18.28 -4.14
N ASP A 174 -4.36 -17.67 -4.04
CA ASP A 174 -3.50 -17.77 -2.89
C ASP A 174 -3.52 -16.46 -2.12
N LEU A 175 -3.57 -16.56 -0.79
CA LEU A 175 -3.41 -15.41 0.08
C LEU A 175 -1.92 -15.23 0.36
N ILE A 176 -1.44 -14.02 0.11
CA ILE A 176 -0.03 -13.67 0.34
C ILE A 176 0.08 -12.52 1.34
N VAL A 177 1.21 -12.47 2.04
CA VAL A 177 1.45 -11.41 3.03
C VAL A 177 1.92 -10.12 2.37
N PRO A 178 1.55 -8.95 2.93
CA PRO A 178 2.07 -7.68 2.46
C PRO A 178 3.57 -7.52 2.79
N PRO A 179 4.33 -6.79 1.96
CA PRO A 179 5.72 -6.47 2.29
C PRO A 179 5.82 -5.27 3.23
N VAL A 180 6.86 -5.21 4.04
CA VAL A 180 7.26 -3.97 4.72
C VAL A 180 7.87 -2.98 3.73
N PHE A 181 7.65 -1.68 3.96
CA PHE A 181 8.35 -0.61 3.25
C PHE A 181 9.52 -0.13 4.09
N LYS A 182 10.74 -0.43 3.64
CA LYS A 182 11.97 -0.08 4.34
C LYS A 182 12.57 1.21 3.80
N PRO A 183 13.24 2.02 4.62
CA PRO A 183 14.02 3.15 4.12
C PRO A 183 15.15 2.66 3.22
N GLN A 184 15.49 3.50 2.23
CA GLN A 184 16.58 3.26 1.29
C GLN A 184 17.78 4.11 1.72
N ASP A 185 18.92 3.47 1.89
CA ASP A 185 20.20 4.14 2.15
C ASP A 185 20.22 5.11 3.35
N LEU A 186 19.19 5.06 4.20
CA LEU A 186 19.09 5.86 5.42
C LEU A 186 19.17 4.96 6.65
N PRO A 187 19.91 5.37 7.69
CA PRO A 187 20.03 4.60 8.92
C PRO A 187 18.70 4.58 9.68
N VAL A 188 18.38 3.44 10.25
CA VAL A 188 17.17 3.23 11.07
C VAL A 188 17.57 2.96 12.51
N ASP A 189 16.93 3.64 13.44
CA ASP A 189 17.06 3.31 14.85
C ASP A 189 16.19 2.10 15.22
N LYS A 190 16.83 0.94 15.28
CA LYS A 190 16.19 -0.30 15.72
C LYS A 190 16.06 -0.42 17.23
N ASN A 191 16.67 0.48 17.99
CA ASN A 191 16.64 0.46 19.44
C ASN A 191 15.45 1.24 20.02
N LEU A 192 14.74 2.00 19.16
CA LEU A 192 13.63 2.88 19.57
C LEU A 192 14.11 3.89 20.63
N THR A 193 15.22 4.53 20.37
CA THR A 193 15.80 5.51 21.32
C THR A 193 14.79 6.63 21.59
N TYR A 194 14.35 6.75 22.82
CA TYR A 194 13.46 7.83 23.25
C TYR A 194 14.30 9.03 23.70
N THR A 195 13.99 10.18 23.13
CA THR A 195 14.44 11.49 23.60
C THR A 195 13.30 12.13 24.40
N GLU A 196 13.57 13.08 25.27
CA GLU A 196 12.55 13.68 26.15
C GLU A 196 11.31 14.25 25.43
N LEU A 197 11.36 14.47 24.12
CA LEU A 197 10.26 14.94 23.28
C LEU A 197 9.71 13.77 22.45
N LEU A 198 8.45 13.37 22.70
CA LEU A 198 7.75 12.37 21.89
C LEU A 198 7.15 12.99 20.62
N THR A 199 7.61 12.58 19.46
CA THR A 199 7.09 13.07 18.18
C THR A 199 6.13 12.05 17.55
N LEU A 200 4.86 12.41 17.46
CA LEU A 200 3.81 11.63 16.77
C LEU A 200 3.72 12.05 15.30
N GLY A 201 3.55 11.10 14.40
CA GLY A 201 3.42 11.35 12.97
C GLY A 201 2.12 10.82 12.38
N PHE A 202 1.36 11.69 11.74
CA PHE A 202 0.19 11.33 10.92
C PHE A 202 0.51 11.67 9.47
N PHE A 203 0.59 10.63 8.59
CA PHE A 203 1.12 10.80 7.24
C PHE A 203 0.24 10.25 6.13
N GLY A 204 0.48 10.74 4.92
CA GLY A 204 -0.01 10.21 3.65
C GLY A 204 -1.13 11.03 3.03
N GLN A 205 -1.76 10.48 2.00
CA GLN A 205 -2.83 11.18 1.28
C GLN A 205 -4.01 11.48 2.22
N TYR A 206 -4.49 12.74 2.22
CA TYR A 206 -5.70 13.11 2.93
C TYR A 206 -6.91 12.37 2.35
N ARG A 207 -7.70 11.78 3.23
CA ARG A 207 -8.98 11.16 2.94
C ARG A 207 -9.88 11.27 4.17
N ARG A 208 -11.17 11.46 3.98
CA ARG A 208 -12.15 11.60 5.08
C ARG A 208 -12.15 10.39 6.03
N GLU A 209 -11.98 9.19 5.48
CA GLU A 209 -11.92 7.92 6.24
C GLU A 209 -10.74 7.82 7.20
N LYS A 210 -9.76 8.74 7.11
CA LYS A 210 -8.63 8.81 8.03
C LYS A 210 -8.94 9.51 9.35
N ASN A 211 -10.18 10.01 9.54
CA ASN A 211 -10.63 10.61 10.79
C ASN A 211 -9.75 11.74 11.35
N VAL A 212 -9.19 12.60 10.48
CA VAL A 212 -8.24 13.65 10.86
C VAL A 212 -8.83 14.57 11.93
N ARG A 213 -10.06 15.08 11.75
CA ARG A 213 -10.72 15.96 12.74
C ARG A 213 -10.94 15.26 14.07
N PHE A 214 -11.43 14.03 14.05
CA PHE A 214 -11.65 13.22 15.24
C PHE A 214 -10.36 13.08 16.08
N PHE A 215 -9.25 12.79 15.39
CA PHE A 215 -7.94 12.69 16.03
C PHE A 215 -7.45 14.03 16.57
N LEU A 216 -7.59 15.13 15.81
CA LEU A 216 -7.17 16.46 16.25
C LEU A 216 -8.01 16.97 17.43
N ASP A 217 -9.30 16.67 17.47
CA ASP A 217 -10.16 16.98 18.61
C ASP A 217 -9.71 16.24 19.88
N ALA A 218 -9.33 14.99 19.74
CA ALA A 218 -8.80 14.20 20.85
C ALA A 218 -7.43 14.74 21.31
N PHE A 219 -6.53 15.00 20.38
CA PHE A 219 -5.21 15.56 20.70
C PHE A 219 -5.29 16.92 21.42
N LYS A 220 -6.19 17.80 20.96
CA LYS A 220 -6.45 19.10 21.59
C LYS A 220 -6.94 18.99 23.03
N ARG A 221 -7.69 17.95 23.37
CA ARG A 221 -8.25 17.71 24.71
C ARG A 221 -7.31 16.96 25.63
N ALA A 222 -6.37 16.22 25.05
CA ALA A 222 -5.47 15.34 25.78
C ALA A 222 -4.52 16.13 26.74
N LYS A 223 -4.28 15.52 27.90
CA LYS A 223 -3.35 16.04 28.92
C LYS A 223 -2.13 15.13 28.98
N PHE A 224 -1.06 15.57 28.36
CA PHE A 224 0.20 14.84 28.35
C PHE A 224 1.08 15.22 29.52
N THR A 225 1.70 14.27 30.16
CA THR A 225 2.68 14.42 31.23
C THR A 225 4.11 14.51 30.70
N VAL A 226 4.30 14.25 29.41
CA VAL A 226 5.57 14.35 28.70
C VAL A 226 5.46 15.37 27.57
N PRO A 227 6.57 16.00 27.14
CA PRO A 227 6.56 16.86 25.97
C PRO A 227 6.17 16.09 24.73
N VAL A 228 5.18 16.58 23.97
CA VAL A 228 4.65 15.92 22.76
C VAL A 228 4.61 16.90 21.61
N LYS A 229 5.03 16.44 20.43
CA LYS A 229 4.85 17.10 19.15
C LYS A 229 4.06 16.20 18.20
N LEU A 230 3.14 16.77 17.45
CA LEU A 230 2.41 16.11 16.38
C LEU A 230 2.80 16.72 15.03
N ILE A 231 3.29 15.89 14.12
CA ILE A 231 3.44 16.25 12.71
C ILE A 231 2.23 15.69 11.95
N MET A 232 1.40 16.60 11.44
CA MET A 232 0.22 16.28 10.65
C MET A 232 0.49 16.59 9.18
N GLN A 233 0.85 15.56 8.39
CA GLN A 233 1.08 15.71 6.96
C GLN A 233 -0.12 15.19 6.17
N GLY A 234 -0.56 15.97 5.18
CA GLY A 234 -1.58 15.59 4.21
C GLY A 234 -1.17 15.92 2.79
N ALA A 235 -1.15 14.92 1.92
CA ALA A 235 -1.08 15.10 0.47
C ALA A 235 -2.51 15.14 -0.09
N THR A 236 -2.80 16.01 -1.04
CA THR A 236 -4.11 16.12 -1.67
C THR A 236 -4.00 16.01 -3.18
N ALA A 237 -4.89 15.21 -3.79
CA ALA A 237 -4.91 15.00 -5.24
C ALA A 237 -6.09 15.70 -5.95
N ARG A 238 -7.09 16.16 -5.19
CA ARG A 238 -8.27 16.85 -5.68
C ARG A 238 -8.41 18.21 -5.02
N THR A 239 -9.00 19.16 -5.73
CA THR A 239 -9.24 20.51 -5.21
C THR A 239 -10.12 20.49 -3.95
N GLU A 240 -11.18 19.69 -3.95
CA GLU A 240 -12.11 19.59 -2.81
C GLU A 240 -11.40 19.03 -1.55
N ASP A 241 -10.50 18.04 -1.74
CA ASP A 241 -9.72 17.47 -0.63
C ASP A 241 -8.70 18.51 -0.10
N SER A 242 -8.14 19.33 -1.00
CA SER A 242 -7.22 20.41 -0.64
C SER A 242 -7.91 21.50 0.17
N GLU A 243 -9.05 21.97 -0.28
CA GLU A 243 -9.86 22.99 0.41
C GLU A 243 -10.30 22.50 1.80
N GLU A 244 -10.73 21.24 1.89
CA GLU A 244 -11.12 20.64 3.17
C GLU A 244 -9.93 20.51 4.13
N PHE A 245 -8.76 20.11 3.64
CA PHE A 245 -7.57 19.98 4.48
C PHE A 245 -7.06 21.35 4.96
N GLU A 246 -7.07 22.38 4.09
CA GLU A 246 -6.74 23.77 4.49
C GLU A 246 -7.71 24.31 5.55
N LYS A 247 -8.98 23.96 5.45
CA LYS A 247 -9.95 24.30 6.50
C LYS A 247 -9.62 23.65 7.83
N ILE A 248 -9.21 22.38 7.81
CA ILE A 248 -8.74 21.68 9.01
C ILE A 248 -7.50 22.40 9.60
N ILE A 249 -6.50 22.72 8.77
CA ILE A 249 -5.33 23.46 9.21
C ILE A 249 -5.75 24.77 9.90
N SER A 250 -6.62 25.55 9.28
CA SER A 250 -7.11 26.82 9.83
C SER A 250 -7.80 26.66 11.19
N GLU A 251 -8.51 25.54 11.41
CA GLU A 251 -9.23 25.26 12.67
C GLU A 251 -8.29 24.85 13.82
N TYR A 252 -7.15 24.24 13.51
CA TYR A 252 -6.27 23.65 14.53
C TYR A 252 -4.85 24.23 14.57
N LYS A 253 -4.48 25.18 13.70
CA LYS A 253 -3.12 25.74 13.60
C LYS A 253 -2.60 26.38 14.91
N ASP A 254 -3.52 26.86 15.75
CA ASP A 254 -3.19 27.51 17.02
C ASP A 254 -3.16 26.53 18.21
N VAL A 255 -3.37 25.22 17.96
CA VAL A 255 -3.25 24.19 19.01
C VAL A 255 -1.75 23.94 19.27
N PRO A 256 -1.28 24.11 20.51
CA PRO A 256 0.13 23.90 20.81
C PRO A 256 0.60 22.48 20.49
N GLY A 257 1.83 22.37 19.98
CA GLY A 257 2.47 21.09 19.69
C GLY A 257 2.07 20.48 18.35
N ILE A 258 1.21 21.11 17.54
CA ILE A 258 0.85 20.60 16.20
C ILE A 258 1.62 21.38 15.12
N GLU A 259 2.26 20.64 14.22
CA GLU A 259 2.87 21.14 13.00
C GLU A 259 2.17 20.54 11.77
N PHE A 260 1.65 21.40 10.89
CA PHE A 260 0.95 20.97 9.67
C PHE A 260 1.84 21.05 8.44
N TRP A 261 1.82 19.98 7.63
CA TRP A 261 2.49 19.91 6.34
C TRP A 261 1.48 19.59 5.23
N HIS A 262 0.98 20.61 4.55
CA HIS A 262 0.14 20.41 3.37
C HIS A 262 1.03 20.30 2.12
N LYS A 263 1.65 19.15 1.97
CA LYS A 263 2.54 18.87 0.84
C LYS A 263 2.59 17.38 0.53
N ASN A 264 2.91 17.07 -0.71
CA ASN A 264 3.18 15.70 -1.14
C ASN A 264 4.65 15.38 -0.84
N LEU A 265 4.89 14.36 -0.04
CA LEU A 265 6.23 13.87 0.28
C LEU A 265 6.53 12.63 -0.58
N ILE A 266 7.67 12.61 -1.26
CA ILE A 266 8.13 11.51 -2.11
C ILE A 266 9.61 11.23 -1.87
N GLY A 267 10.03 9.97 -2.09
CA GLY A 267 11.44 9.58 -2.03
C GLY A 267 12.09 9.90 -0.68
N GLU A 268 13.24 10.55 -0.72
CA GLU A 268 14.03 10.83 0.48
C GLU A 268 13.31 11.75 1.50
N GLU A 269 12.52 12.73 1.03
CA GLU A 269 11.76 13.61 1.93
C GLU A 269 10.71 12.82 2.72
N TRP A 270 10.02 11.87 2.07
CA TRP A 270 9.09 10.96 2.72
C TRP A 270 9.80 10.10 3.79
N GLN A 271 10.93 9.53 3.44
CA GLN A 271 11.71 8.70 4.35
C GLN A 271 12.22 9.48 5.56
N LYS A 272 12.76 10.69 5.34
CA LYS A 272 13.20 11.57 6.42
C LYS A 272 12.05 11.99 7.36
N ALA A 273 10.87 12.23 6.81
CA ALA A 273 9.69 12.54 7.62
C ALA A 273 9.30 11.38 8.55
N LEU A 274 9.32 10.15 8.04
CA LEU A 274 9.05 8.95 8.83
C LEU A 274 10.13 8.65 9.87
N LEU A 275 11.40 8.86 9.51
CA LEU A 275 12.50 8.69 10.45
C LEU A 275 12.48 9.72 11.58
N GLY A 276 11.98 10.92 11.30
CA GLY A 276 11.90 12.04 12.24
C GLY A 276 10.77 11.97 13.28
N VAL A 277 10.00 10.88 13.32
CA VAL A 277 8.95 10.67 14.33
C VAL A 277 9.24 9.42 15.15
N ASP A 278 8.64 9.33 16.34
CA ASP A 278 8.79 8.18 17.23
C ASP A 278 7.65 7.18 17.05
N VAL A 279 6.44 7.66 16.78
CA VAL A 279 5.21 6.86 16.68
C VAL A 279 4.41 7.29 15.46
N ILE A 280 3.86 6.32 14.74
CA ILE A 280 2.91 6.56 13.65
C ILE A 280 1.48 6.49 14.18
N ILE A 281 0.65 7.45 13.76
CA ILE A 281 -0.76 7.54 14.13
C ILE A 281 -1.64 7.21 12.91
N ALA A 282 -2.53 6.22 13.05
CA ALA A 282 -3.38 5.76 11.96
C ALA A 282 -4.81 5.39 12.45
N PRO A 283 -5.64 6.37 12.86
CA PRO A 283 -7.00 6.14 13.39
C PRO A 283 -8.01 5.97 12.24
N TYR A 284 -7.71 5.13 11.26
CA TYR A 284 -8.48 5.00 10.03
C TYR A 284 -9.75 4.17 10.27
N ALA A 285 -10.91 4.69 9.88
CA ALA A 285 -12.18 3.98 9.94
C ALA A 285 -12.72 3.74 8.53
N ALA A 286 -12.35 2.61 7.94
CA ALA A 286 -12.84 2.26 6.62
C ALA A 286 -13.04 0.75 6.50
N GLU A 287 -14.26 0.33 6.12
CA GLU A 287 -14.61 -1.07 5.89
C GLU A 287 -13.68 -1.79 4.90
N ARG A 288 -13.05 -1.04 4.00
CA ARG A 288 -12.12 -1.60 3.03
C ARG A 288 -10.96 -2.37 3.67
N TYR A 289 -10.52 -1.98 4.88
CA TYR A 289 -9.42 -2.65 5.60
C TYR A 289 -9.76 -4.09 6.03
N ARG A 290 -10.99 -4.53 5.85
CA ARG A 290 -11.35 -5.93 6.08
C ARG A 290 -10.54 -6.88 5.18
N TYR A 291 -10.33 -6.54 3.91
CA TYR A 291 -9.57 -7.36 2.95
C TYR A 291 -8.42 -6.61 2.28
N HIS A 292 -8.17 -5.38 2.69
CA HIS A 292 -7.00 -4.61 2.28
C HIS A 292 -5.99 -4.57 3.42
N TRP A 293 -4.74 -4.39 3.06
CA TRP A 293 -3.68 -4.09 4.00
C TRP A 293 -3.40 -2.59 4.06
N SER A 294 -2.91 -2.12 5.21
CA SER A 294 -2.55 -0.73 5.40
C SER A 294 -1.08 -0.52 5.06
N ALA A 295 -0.79 0.12 3.94
CA ALA A 295 0.58 0.47 3.59
C ALA A 295 1.28 1.26 4.72
N MET A 296 0.55 2.08 5.49
CA MET A 296 1.12 2.84 6.61
C MET A 296 1.55 1.95 7.77
N LEU A 297 0.80 0.89 8.10
CA LEU A 297 1.20 -0.09 9.12
C LEU A 297 2.51 -0.78 8.71
N PHE A 298 2.61 -1.25 7.46
CA PHE A 298 3.82 -1.93 6.97
C PHE A 298 4.99 -0.97 6.72
N THR A 299 4.71 0.31 6.51
CA THR A 299 5.72 1.37 6.56
C THR A 299 6.21 1.58 8.00
N ALA A 300 5.32 1.68 8.97
CA ALA A 300 5.70 1.82 10.38
C ALA A 300 6.61 0.65 10.83
N ILE A 301 6.24 -0.59 10.51
CA ILE A 301 7.06 -1.77 10.80
C ILE A 301 8.43 -1.67 10.11
N GLY A 302 8.47 -1.33 8.83
CA GLY A 302 9.72 -1.24 8.05
C GLY A 302 10.67 -0.14 8.54
N PHE A 303 10.12 0.92 9.13
CA PHE A 303 10.86 2.02 9.74
C PHE A 303 11.10 1.84 11.24
N TYR A 304 10.71 0.71 11.82
CA TYR A 304 10.81 0.42 13.24
C TYR A 304 10.11 1.48 14.10
N LYS A 305 8.91 1.90 13.72
CA LYS A 305 8.09 2.87 14.46
C LYS A 305 6.88 2.16 15.04
N PRO A 306 6.67 2.20 16.35
CA PRO A 306 5.40 1.77 16.95
C PRO A 306 4.23 2.52 16.31
N ILE A 307 3.07 1.85 16.23
CA ILE A 307 1.87 2.41 15.63
C ILE A 307 0.72 2.48 16.62
N LEU A 308 -0.01 3.59 16.60
CA LEU A 308 -1.30 3.74 17.26
C LEU A 308 -2.38 3.74 16.19
N GLN A 309 -3.19 2.69 16.11
CA GLN A 309 -4.12 2.49 15.00
C GLN A 309 -5.53 2.11 15.44
N SER A 310 -6.49 2.18 14.50
CA SER A 310 -7.84 1.67 14.74
C SER A 310 -7.86 0.14 14.84
N PRO A 311 -8.81 -0.45 15.58
CA PRO A 311 -8.92 -1.89 15.75
C PRO A 311 -9.25 -2.65 14.46
N GLU A 312 -9.86 -1.97 13.47
CA GLU A 312 -10.25 -2.58 12.20
C GLU A 312 -9.10 -2.73 11.21
N MET A 313 -8.01 -2.00 11.42
CA MET A 313 -6.89 -1.95 10.51
C MET A 313 -5.88 -3.08 10.78
N ASN A 314 -6.03 -4.19 10.06
CA ASN A 314 -5.14 -5.37 10.15
C ASN A 314 -4.86 -5.81 11.60
N PRO A 315 -5.89 -6.14 12.39
CA PRO A 315 -5.74 -6.52 13.79
C PRO A 315 -4.85 -7.77 13.98
N GLU A 316 -4.74 -8.62 12.97
CA GLU A 316 -3.92 -9.82 12.95
C GLU A 316 -2.43 -9.51 13.23
N VAL A 317 -1.96 -8.32 12.77
CA VAL A 317 -0.56 -7.90 12.99
C VAL A 317 -0.32 -7.58 14.46
N LEU A 318 -1.22 -6.79 15.09
CA LEU A 318 -1.10 -6.46 16.51
C LEU A 318 -1.33 -7.68 17.43
N GLN A 319 -2.10 -8.68 16.97
CA GLN A 319 -2.30 -9.93 17.70
C GLN A 319 -1.07 -10.83 17.64
N ALA A 320 -0.35 -10.83 16.52
CA ALA A 320 0.84 -11.66 16.32
C ALA A 320 2.11 -11.01 16.86
N TYR A 321 2.22 -9.69 16.76
CA TYR A 321 3.44 -8.94 17.06
C TYR A 321 3.14 -7.70 17.89
N ASN A 322 3.98 -7.45 18.89
CA ASN A 322 3.88 -6.22 19.68
C ASN A 322 4.51 -5.03 18.91
N VAL A 323 3.77 -4.49 17.93
CA VAL A 323 4.25 -3.38 17.08
C VAL A 323 3.57 -2.05 17.40
N GLY A 324 2.70 -2.00 18.40
CA GLY A 324 1.93 -0.81 18.75
C GLY A 324 0.65 -1.16 19.48
N GLU A 325 -0.29 -0.23 19.48
CA GLU A 325 -1.58 -0.41 20.19
C GLU A 325 -2.78 -0.09 19.28
N ALA A 326 -3.89 -0.80 19.52
CA ALA A 326 -5.18 -0.47 18.93
C ALA A 326 -5.94 0.49 19.85
N VAL A 327 -6.58 1.51 19.27
CA VAL A 327 -7.39 2.50 19.99
C VAL A 327 -8.80 2.53 19.42
N ALA A 328 -9.80 2.41 20.29
CA ALA A 328 -11.19 2.45 19.89
C ALA A 328 -11.59 3.84 19.38
N LEU A 329 -12.44 3.86 18.35
CA LEU A 329 -12.94 5.08 17.72
C LEU A 329 -14.38 5.41 18.12
N ASP A 330 -14.84 4.94 19.28
CA ASP A 330 -16.23 5.05 19.76
C ASP A 330 -16.62 6.51 20.00
N SER A 331 -15.74 7.26 20.64
CA SER A 331 -15.93 8.68 20.92
C SER A 331 -14.60 9.43 21.05
N VAL A 332 -14.61 10.72 20.82
CA VAL A 332 -13.44 11.60 21.03
C VAL A 332 -12.94 11.49 22.46
N GLU A 333 -13.83 11.39 23.45
CA GLU A 333 -13.45 11.28 24.87
C GLU A 333 -12.74 9.96 25.15
N SER A 334 -13.27 8.83 24.68
CA SER A 334 -12.66 7.50 24.83
C SER A 334 -11.28 7.47 24.17
N PHE A 335 -11.20 7.97 22.94
CA PHE A 335 -9.94 8.05 22.22
C PHE A 335 -8.92 8.94 22.92
N THR A 336 -9.35 10.12 23.45
CA THR A 336 -8.49 11.02 24.23
C THR A 336 -7.83 10.29 25.40
N LYS A 337 -8.61 9.55 26.21
CA LYS A 337 -8.09 8.78 27.35
C LYS A 337 -7.07 7.71 26.93
N GLN A 338 -7.34 7.00 25.82
CA GLN A 338 -6.42 6.00 25.30
C GLN A 338 -5.14 6.63 24.74
N LEU A 339 -5.25 7.76 24.03
CA LEU A 339 -4.11 8.53 23.56
C LEU A 339 -3.24 9.05 24.71
N GLU A 340 -3.85 9.60 25.77
CA GLU A 340 -3.16 10.00 26.99
C GLU A 340 -2.43 8.83 27.66
N ALA A 341 -3.10 7.69 27.80
CA ALA A 341 -2.51 6.50 28.41
C ALA A 341 -1.30 5.99 27.61
N PHE A 342 -1.43 5.91 26.30
CA PHE A 342 -0.33 5.52 25.41
C PHE A 342 0.87 6.48 25.51
N VAL A 343 0.62 7.77 25.31
CA VAL A 343 1.65 8.80 25.27
C VAL A 343 2.37 8.92 26.62
N ASN A 344 1.61 8.99 27.74
CA ASN A 344 2.18 9.16 29.06
C ASN A 344 2.96 7.95 29.55
N SER A 345 2.64 6.75 29.08
CA SER A 345 3.39 5.53 29.40
C SER A 345 4.53 5.21 28.42
N TYR A 346 4.63 5.94 27.29
CA TYR A 346 5.60 5.66 26.25
C TYR A 346 7.07 5.69 26.72
N PRO A 347 7.52 6.64 27.55
CA PRO A 347 8.91 6.65 28.05
C PRO A 347 9.33 5.34 28.71
N GLU A 348 8.40 4.69 29.41
CA GLU A 348 8.67 3.44 30.12
C GLU A 348 8.44 2.19 29.25
N LYS A 349 7.55 2.30 28.26
CA LYS A 349 7.08 1.16 27.46
C LYS A 349 7.68 1.06 26.06
N HIS A 350 8.30 2.11 25.52
CA HIS A 350 8.77 2.11 24.11
C HIS A 350 9.64 0.90 23.76
N GLY A 351 10.52 0.47 24.65
CA GLY A 351 11.39 -0.70 24.45
C GLY A 351 10.65 -2.03 24.25
N GLN A 352 9.41 -2.15 24.72
CA GLN A 352 8.60 -3.39 24.56
C GLN A 352 8.24 -3.67 23.10
N TYR A 353 8.15 -2.63 22.24
CA TYR A 353 7.80 -2.78 20.83
C TYR A 353 8.96 -3.25 19.95
N LYS A 354 10.20 -3.14 20.47
CA LYS A 354 11.43 -3.43 19.69
C LYS A 354 11.42 -4.85 19.11
N GLN A 355 11.18 -5.84 19.95
CA GLN A 355 11.22 -7.24 19.54
C GLN A 355 10.10 -7.55 18.53
N GLY A 356 8.89 -7.09 18.78
CA GLY A 356 7.75 -7.28 17.87
C GLY A 356 7.96 -6.63 16.51
N LEU A 357 8.58 -5.44 16.47
CA LEU A 357 8.92 -4.77 15.20
C LEU A 357 10.01 -5.52 14.42
N ILE A 358 11.00 -6.12 15.09
CA ILE A 358 12.01 -6.97 14.46
C ILE A 358 11.35 -8.21 13.85
N GLU A 359 10.56 -8.94 14.64
CA GLU A 359 9.88 -10.17 14.21
C GLU A 359 8.90 -9.91 13.06
N ALA A 360 8.11 -8.83 13.15
CA ALA A 360 7.21 -8.44 12.06
C ALA A 360 7.96 -8.04 10.79
N ASN A 361 9.11 -7.36 10.91
CA ASN A 361 9.93 -6.98 9.77
C ASN A 361 10.51 -8.19 9.03
N GLU A 362 10.83 -9.26 9.75
CA GLU A 362 11.27 -10.54 9.19
C GLU A 362 10.10 -11.30 8.55
N ALA A 363 8.98 -11.41 9.25
CA ALA A 363 7.79 -12.11 8.76
C ALA A 363 7.23 -11.51 7.46
N TYR A 364 7.27 -10.19 7.34
CA TYR A 364 6.80 -9.43 6.18
C TYR A 364 7.95 -8.97 5.27
N SER A 365 9.03 -9.72 5.21
CA SER A 365 10.21 -9.42 4.39
C SER A 365 9.91 -9.48 2.89
N HIS A 366 10.73 -8.78 2.10
CA HIS A 366 10.65 -8.83 0.64
C HIS A 366 10.92 -10.23 0.10
N GLU A 367 11.83 -10.97 0.74
CA GLU A 367 12.13 -12.37 0.40
C GLU A 367 10.88 -13.25 0.51
N ASN A 368 10.14 -13.14 1.63
CA ASN A 368 8.89 -13.88 1.82
C ASN A 368 7.83 -13.50 0.79
N LEU A 369 7.74 -12.23 0.41
CA LEU A 369 6.82 -11.79 -0.65
C LEU A 369 7.12 -12.52 -1.97
N ILE A 370 8.36 -12.47 -2.46
CA ILE A 370 8.74 -13.10 -3.74
C ILE A 370 8.51 -14.61 -3.69
N LYS A 371 8.93 -15.26 -2.59
CA LYS A 371 8.72 -16.68 -2.38
C LYS A 371 7.23 -17.07 -2.47
N THR A 372 6.33 -16.28 -1.88
CA THR A 372 4.89 -16.56 -1.91
C THR A 372 4.23 -16.19 -3.24
N ILE A 373 4.77 -15.23 -3.99
CA ILE A 373 4.29 -14.92 -5.34
C ILE A 373 4.61 -16.06 -6.31
N LEU A 374 5.84 -16.57 -6.27
CA LEU A 374 6.35 -17.56 -7.22
C LEU A 374 6.00 -19.02 -6.85
N ALA A 375 5.46 -19.24 -5.65
CA ALA A 375 4.93 -20.54 -5.23
C ALA A 375 3.58 -20.82 -5.93
#